data_4eb40f2c7cf9cf19878b50fad77f1893
#
_entry.id   4eb40f2c7cf9cf19878b50fad77f1893
#
_cell.length_a   1.000
_cell.length_b   1.000
_cell.length_c   1.000
_cell.angle_alpha   90.00
_cell.angle_beta   90.00
_cell.angle_gamma   90.00
#
_symmetry.space_group_name_H-M   'P 1'
#
loop_
_entity.id
_entity.type
_entity.pdbx_description
1 polymer ?
#
loop_
_entity_poly.entity_id
_entity_poly.type
_entity_poly.pdbx_seq_one_letter_code
_entity_poly.pdbx_strand_id
1 'polypeptide(L)'
;MSAIASVVDPCLKSVLLATDFSEASQNPLRHALGIARHYGAKIYLAHVVSSLGFTLAGADALNGATEAAKRDAHHLETRLVESGALAGLHHEFIIGQGAVWEVLNRIIKQEQVDLIVNGTHGRRGLRKVLLGSVAEQIFRYADCMVFTVGPGSYQEARADEILPNRTFLFATDFTEASLHALPYAISYANQFGAKLVLLHVLPTAPNPKSLLYTAALQGLKEVTRNSTLKVKPEFVVELCPTGPISEKILETAEQLKVDLIIMGLCRSRHVEASSHVPWGTAYEVVCGAGCPVVTVRQ
;
A
#
# COMPACT_ATOMS: atom_id res chain seq x y z
N MET A 1 14.00 10.72 -25.00
CA MET A 1 13.58 10.23 -23.67
C MET A 1 13.85 11.33 -22.70
N SER A 2 12.81 12.06 -22.32
CA SER A 2 12.88 13.26 -21.48
C SER A 2 13.13 12.87 -20.01
N ALA A 3 13.94 13.67 -19.31
CA ALA A 3 14.37 13.46 -17.94
C ALA A 3 13.19 13.32 -16.98
N ILE A 4 12.96 12.12 -16.48
CA ILE A 4 12.10 11.86 -15.32
C ILE A 4 12.99 12.04 -14.09
N ALA A 5 13.11 13.26 -13.62
CA ALA A 5 13.68 13.53 -12.30
C ALA A 5 13.23 14.91 -11.80
N SER A 6 11.93 15.11 -11.67
CA SER A 6 11.49 16.04 -10.66
C SER A 6 11.59 15.31 -9.32
N VAL A 7 12.34 15.87 -8.37
CA VAL A 7 12.35 15.43 -6.98
C VAL A 7 10.89 15.54 -6.50
N VAL A 8 10.14 14.46 -6.56
CA VAL A 8 8.86 14.37 -5.86
C VAL A 8 9.26 14.11 -4.41
N ASP A 9 9.21 15.13 -3.60
CA ASP A 9 9.17 14.95 -2.15
C ASP A 9 7.71 14.67 -1.80
N PRO A 10 7.29 13.43 -1.55
CA PRO A 10 5.95 13.15 -1.11
C PRO A 10 5.83 13.64 0.33
N CYS A 11 5.63 14.96 0.47
CA CYS A 11 5.20 15.53 1.73
C CYS A 11 3.77 15.04 1.96
N LEU A 12 3.62 13.91 2.65
CA LEU A 12 2.30 13.40 3.03
C LEU A 12 1.71 14.36 4.06
N LYS A 13 0.62 15.03 3.71
CA LYS A 13 -0.11 15.94 4.60
C LYS A 13 -1.32 15.26 5.25
N SER A 14 -1.83 14.22 4.59
CA SER A 14 -3.04 13.53 5.01
C SER A 14 -2.94 12.02 4.77
N VAL A 15 -3.25 11.26 5.81
CA VAL A 15 -3.28 9.80 5.82
C VAL A 15 -4.68 9.33 6.21
N LEU A 16 -5.30 8.45 5.45
CA LEU A 16 -6.58 7.83 5.75
C LEU A 16 -6.37 6.37 6.13
N LEU A 17 -6.79 5.96 7.31
CA LEU A 17 -6.91 4.55 7.69
C LEU A 17 -8.35 4.09 7.46
N ALA A 18 -8.54 3.13 6.56
CA ALA A 18 -9.80 2.40 6.46
C ALA A 18 -9.80 1.24 7.47
N THR A 19 -10.69 1.30 8.46
CA THR A 19 -10.73 0.35 9.58
C THR A 19 -12.13 -0.20 9.83
N ASP A 20 -12.20 -1.43 10.33
CA ASP A 20 -13.43 -2.04 10.83
C ASP A 20 -13.39 -2.25 12.35
N PHE A 21 -12.39 -1.65 13.03
CA PHE A 21 -12.10 -1.77 14.45
C PHE A 21 -11.81 -3.21 14.93
N SER A 22 -11.62 -4.15 14.01
CA SER A 22 -11.25 -5.53 14.35
C SER A 22 -9.79 -5.64 14.78
N GLU A 23 -9.43 -6.79 15.36
CA GLU A 23 -8.04 -7.10 15.69
C GLU A 23 -7.14 -7.10 14.44
N ALA A 24 -7.66 -7.53 13.30
CA ALA A 24 -6.95 -7.50 12.03
C ALA A 24 -6.58 -6.08 11.57
N SER A 25 -7.31 -5.05 12.03
CA SER A 25 -7.04 -3.65 11.75
C SER A 25 -5.96 -3.03 12.63
N GLN A 26 -5.45 -3.74 13.65
CA GLN A 26 -4.44 -3.20 14.56
C GLN A 26 -3.08 -2.97 13.87
N ASN A 27 -2.68 -3.87 12.99
CA ASN A 27 -1.42 -3.73 12.27
C ASN A 27 -1.45 -2.57 11.25
N PRO A 28 -2.47 -2.44 10.37
CA PRO A 28 -2.66 -1.24 9.57
C PRO A 28 -2.69 0.06 10.39
N LEU A 29 -3.34 0.05 11.55
CA LEU A 29 -3.40 1.21 12.45
C LEU A 29 -2.00 1.65 12.92
N ARG A 30 -1.15 0.71 13.37
CA ARG A 30 0.22 1.01 13.78
C ARG A 30 1.01 1.66 12.66
N HIS A 31 0.93 1.11 11.45
CA HIS A 31 1.59 1.69 10.28
C HIS A 31 1.06 3.09 9.95
N ALA A 32 -0.26 3.29 9.95
CA ALA A 32 -0.87 4.58 9.67
C ALA A 32 -0.43 5.66 10.68
N LEU A 33 -0.42 5.33 11.98
CA LEU A 33 0.06 6.23 13.05
C LEU A 33 1.54 6.55 12.89
N GLY A 34 2.38 5.55 12.62
CA GLY A 34 3.82 5.74 12.40
C GLY A 34 4.11 6.62 11.19
N ILE A 35 3.42 6.40 10.07
CA ILE A 35 3.54 7.22 8.86
C ILE A 35 3.08 8.65 9.16
N ALA A 36 1.90 8.84 9.76
CA ALA A 36 1.37 10.15 10.08
C ALA A 36 2.32 10.94 11.00
N ARG A 37 2.91 10.28 12.01
CA ARG A 37 3.88 10.90 12.92
C ARG A 37 5.16 11.29 12.20
N HIS A 38 5.68 10.41 11.34
CA HIS A 38 6.91 10.66 10.59
C HIS A 38 6.82 11.90 9.69
N TYR A 39 5.66 12.08 9.03
CA TYR A 39 5.42 13.19 8.12
C TYR A 39 4.78 14.42 8.77
N GLY A 40 4.36 14.34 10.03
CA GLY A 40 3.53 15.38 10.65
C GLY A 40 2.16 15.50 9.98
N ALA A 41 1.68 14.43 9.36
CA ALA A 41 0.44 14.40 8.59
C ALA A 41 -0.79 14.32 9.51
N LYS A 42 -1.91 14.91 9.08
CA LYS A 42 -3.21 14.65 9.70
C LYS A 42 -3.65 13.22 9.38
N ILE A 43 -4.12 12.49 10.40
CA ILE A 43 -4.64 11.13 10.22
C ILE A 43 -6.16 11.10 10.38
N TYR A 44 -6.83 10.50 9.42
CA TYR A 44 -8.26 10.21 9.43
C TYR A 44 -8.45 8.71 9.67
N LEU A 45 -9.25 8.36 10.67
CA LEU A 45 -9.62 6.96 10.96
C LEU A 45 -11.07 6.77 10.52
N ALA A 46 -11.27 6.13 9.37
CA ALA A 46 -12.60 5.98 8.78
C ALA A 46 -13.15 4.57 8.93
N HIS A 47 -14.35 4.48 9.46
CA HIS A 47 -15.19 3.27 9.45
C HIS A 47 -16.48 3.53 8.68
N VAL A 48 -16.88 2.60 7.82
CA VAL A 48 -18.11 2.72 7.05
C VAL A 48 -19.05 1.57 7.37
N VAL A 49 -20.22 1.92 7.89
CA VAL A 49 -21.33 0.98 8.09
C VAL A 49 -22.01 0.76 6.74
N SER A 50 -21.79 -0.44 6.16
CA SER A 50 -22.35 -0.77 4.86
C SER A 50 -23.87 -0.89 4.92
N SER A 51 -24.59 -0.07 4.15
CA SER A 51 -26.05 -0.13 4.06
C SER A 51 -26.58 -1.40 3.39
N LEU A 52 -25.76 -2.04 2.55
CA LEU A 52 -26.15 -3.27 1.83
C LEU A 52 -26.53 -4.41 2.78
N GLY A 53 -25.84 -4.55 3.92
CA GLY A 53 -26.13 -5.56 4.93
C GLY A 53 -27.47 -5.35 5.67
N PHE A 54 -28.06 -4.15 5.57
CA PHE A 54 -29.28 -3.76 6.30
C PHE A 54 -30.49 -3.54 5.40
N THR A 55 -30.39 -3.84 4.10
CA THR A 55 -31.48 -3.64 3.13
C THR A 55 -32.78 -4.33 3.55
N LEU A 56 -32.68 -5.51 4.21
CA LEU A 56 -33.82 -6.26 4.71
C LEU A 56 -34.13 -5.95 6.18
N ALA A 57 -33.21 -5.42 6.96
CA ALA A 57 -33.34 -5.18 8.39
C ALA A 57 -33.94 -3.80 8.74
N GLY A 58 -33.99 -2.90 7.75
CA GLY A 58 -34.58 -1.56 7.88
C GLY A 58 -33.66 -0.49 8.47
N ALA A 59 -34.16 0.75 8.46
CA ALA A 59 -33.41 1.94 8.86
C ALA A 59 -32.96 1.92 10.34
N ASP A 60 -33.80 1.39 11.22
CA ASP A 60 -33.51 1.33 12.66
C ASP A 60 -32.31 0.45 12.95
N ALA A 61 -32.19 -0.70 12.25
CA ALA A 61 -31.06 -1.59 12.39
C ALA A 61 -29.76 -0.93 11.87
N LEU A 62 -29.81 -0.19 10.77
CA LEU A 62 -28.68 0.57 10.25
C LEU A 62 -28.26 1.68 11.22
N ASN A 63 -29.21 2.42 11.78
CA ASN A 63 -28.94 3.44 12.78
C ASN A 63 -28.32 2.84 14.04
N GLY A 64 -28.86 1.71 14.53
CA GLY A 64 -28.29 0.98 15.66
C GLY A 64 -26.85 0.53 15.43
N ALA A 65 -26.55 0.02 14.23
CA ALA A 65 -25.19 -0.35 13.83
C ALA A 65 -24.25 0.85 13.77
N THR A 66 -24.74 2.00 13.31
CA THR A 66 -23.95 3.23 13.26
C THR A 66 -23.61 3.76 14.65
N GLU A 67 -24.58 3.74 15.56
CA GLU A 67 -24.34 4.12 16.96
C GLU A 67 -23.38 3.15 17.66
N ALA A 68 -23.44 1.86 17.32
CA ALA A 68 -22.45 0.90 17.80
C ALA A 68 -21.03 1.26 17.27
N ALA A 69 -20.90 1.54 15.96
CA ALA A 69 -19.64 1.93 15.36
C ALA A 69 -19.06 3.23 15.95
N LYS A 70 -19.91 4.21 16.30
CA LYS A 70 -19.49 5.42 17.02
C LYS A 70 -18.93 5.11 18.41
N ARG A 71 -19.57 4.19 19.14
CA ARG A 71 -19.05 3.74 20.43
C ARG A 71 -17.72 3.03 20.30
N ASP A 72 -17.57 2.14 19.33
CA ASP A 72 -16.31 1.44 19.07
C ASP A 72 -15.18 2.43 18.69
N ALA A 73 -15.49 3.44 17.87
CA ALA A 73 -14.55 4.51 17.53
C ALA A 73 -14.13 5.29 18.78
N HIS A 74 -15.06 5.69 19.64
CA HIS A 74 -14.77 6.39 20.88
C HIS A 74 -13.91 5.56 21.84
N HIS A 75 -14.20 4.27 21.97
CA HIS A 75 -13.37 3.36 22.77
C HIS A 75 -11.95 3.23 22.20
N LEU A 76 -11.79 3.16 20.88
CA LEU A 76 -10.49 3.13 20.25
C LEU A 76 -9.74 4.45 20.49
N GLU A 77 -10.40 5.58 20.27
CA GLU A 77 -9.82 6.91 20.51
C GLU A 77 -9.31 7.05 21.94
N THR A 78 -10.15 6.70 22.95
CA THR A 78 -9.77 6.73 24.37
C THR A 78 -8.52 5.90 24.62
N ARG A 79 -8.45 4.66 24.15
CA ARG A 79 -7.28 3.80 24.30
C ARG A 79 -6.02 4.38 23.64
N LEU A 80 -6.16 4.98 22.45
CA LEU A 80 -5.04 5.59 21.74
C LEU A 80 -4.54 6.87 22.42
N VAL A 81 -5.44 7.65 23.04
CA VAL A 81 -5.08 8.81 23.86
C VAL A 81 -4.36 8.36 25.14
N GLU A 82 -4.93 7.42 25.89
CA GLU A 82 -4.36 6.89 27.11
C GLU A 82 -2.98 6.25 26.92
N SER A 83 -2.78 5.55 25.79
CA SER A 83 -1.48 4.97 25.44
C SER A 83 -0.47 6.00 24.90
N GLY A 84 -0.87 7.25 24.67
CA GLY A 84 -0.05 8.27 24.04
C GLY A 84 0.15 8.09 22.54
N ALA A 85 -0.53 7.13 21.91
CA ALA A 85 -0.36 6.83 20.48
C ALA A 85 -0.82 7.96 19.56
N LEU A 86 -1.71 8.84 20.03
CA LEU A 86 -2.16 10.05 19.30
C LEU A 86 -1.42 11.32 19.73
N ALA A 87 -0.45 11.23 20.64
CA ALA A 87 0.27 12.41 21.10
C ALA A 87 0.97 13.14 19.95
N GLY A 88 0.71 14.44 19.81
CA GLY A 88 1.28 15.27 18.75
C GLY A 88 0.71 15.03 17.35
N LEU A 89 -0.31 14.17 17.18
CA LEU A 89 -0.97 13.94 15.91
C LEU A 89 -2.29 14.70 15.79
N HIS A 90 -2.49 15.43 14.70
CA HIS A 90 -3.80 15.88 14.30
C HIS A 90 -4.59 14.69 13.77
N HIS A 91 -5.71 14.36 14.41
CA HIS A 91 -6.50 13.18 14.05
C HIS A 91 -8.00 13.48 14.00
N GLU A 92 -8.72 12.64 13.26
CA GLU A 92 -10.17 12.72 13.14
C GLU A 92 -10.76 11.32 12.91
N PHE A 93 -11.83 10.99 13.65
CA PHE A 93 -12.59 9.76 13.45
C PHE A 93 -13.82 10.05 12.59
N ILE A 94 -13.99 9.28 11.51
CA ILE A 94 -15.11 9.44 10.57
C ILE A 94 -15.93 8.15 10.55
N ILE A 95 -17.18 8.23 10.96
CA ILE A 95 -18.13 7.13 10.85
C ILE A 95 -19.12 7.45 9.72
N GLY A 96 -19.01 6.70 8.63
CA GLY A 96 -19.86 6.87 7.45
C GLY A 96 -20.93 5.78 7.33
N GLN A 97 -21.97 6.05 6.57
CA GLN A 97 -23.02 5.10 6.17
C GLN A 97 -23.09 5.04 4.65
N GLY A 98 -23.28 3.84 4.08
CA GLY A 98 -23.51 3.68 2.65
C GLY A 98 -22.67 2.60 1.99
N ALA A 99 -22.46 2.72 0.68
CA ALA A 99 -21.52 1.90 -0.04
C ALA A 99 -20.09 2.27 0.38
N VAL A 100 -19.32 1.29 0.87
CA VAL A 100 -18.04 1.55 1.54
C VAL A 100 -17.09 2.35 0.66
N TRP A 101 -16.94 1.95 -0.60
CA TRP A 101 -16.04 2.66 -1.52
C TRP A 101 -16.50 4.09 -1.81
N GLU A 102 -17.79 4.32 -2.01
CA GLU A 102 -18.33 5.66 -2.29
C GLU A 102 -18.04 6.63 -1.13
N VAL A 103 -18.19 6.13 0.11
CA VAL A 103 -17.91 6.93 1.30
C VAL A 103 -16.41 7.21 1.42
N LEU A 104 -15.56 6.19 1.27
CA LEU A 104 -14.10 6.36 1.32
C LEU A 104 -13.59 7.29 0.22
N ASN A 105 -14.09 7.14 -1.02
CA ASN A 105 -13.71 8.00 -2.14
C ASN A 105 -14.14 9.47 -1.92
N ARG A 106 -15.30 9.69 -1.26
CA ARG A 106 -15.72 11.02 -0.87
C ARG A 106 -14.75 11.63 0.14
N ILE A 107 -14.37 10.89 1.18
CA ILE A 107 -13.37 11.32 2.17
C ILE A 107 -12.04 11.63 1.48
N ILE A 108 -11.54 10.73 0.62
CA ILE A 108 -10.29 10.92 -0.12
C ILE A 108 -10.29 12.25 -0.87
N LYS A 109 -11.41 12.58 -1.55
CA LYS A 109 -11.52 13.81 -2.33
C LYS A 109 -11.71 15.05 -1.48
N GLN A 110 -12.55 14.99 -0.45
CA GLN A 110 -12.85 16.13 0.43
C GLN A 110 -11.66 16.54 1.28
N GLU A 111 -10.95 15.55 1.83
CA GLU A 111 -9.82 15.76 2.73
C GLU A 111 -8.47 15.74 2.00
N GLN A 112 -8.48 15.64 0.66
CA GLN A 112 -7.28 15.59 -0.18
C GLN A 112 -6.27 14.57 0.34
N VAL A 113 -6.73 13.34 0.55
CA VAL A 113 -5.92 12.26 1.13
C VAL A 113 -4.77 11.89 0.20
N ASP A 114 -3.54 11.95 0.71
CA ASP A 114 -2.32 11.58 -0.03
C ASP A 114 -2.07 10.08 0.00
N LEU A 115 -2.41 9.43 1.13
CA LEU A 115 -2.17 8.01 1.36
C LEU A 115 -3.35 7.36 2.06
N ILE A 116 -3.90 6.28 1.49
CA ILE A 116 -4.82 5.42 2.20
C ILE A 116 -4.10 4.16 2.70
N VAL A 117 -4.30 3.84 3.98
CA VAL A 117 -3.79 2.63 4.63
C VAL A 117 -4.94 1.67 4.87
N ASN A 118 -4.74 0.41 4.50
CA ASN A 118 -5.73 -0.65 4.71
C ASN A 118 -5.07 -2.01 4.97
N GLY A 119 -5.82 -2.91 5.60
CA GLY A 119 -5.45 -4.32 5.69
C GLY A 119 -5.95 -5.11 4.49
N THR A 120 -5.31 -6.22 4.16
CA THR A 120 -5.80 -7.15 3.11
C THR A 120 -7.10 -7.84 3.50
N HIS A 121 -7.38 -8.02 4.80
CA HIS A 121 -8.53 -8.73 5.33
C HIS A 121 -9.16 -7.94 6.49
N GLY A 122 -10.50 -7.99 6.59
CA GLY A 122 -11.26 -7.52 7.74
C GLY A 122 -11.77 -8.69 8.60
N ARG A 123 -12.87 -8.46 9.33
CA ARG A 123 -13.50 -9.41 10.31
C ARG A 123 -13.73 -10.85 9.80
N ARG A 124 -13.76 -11.09 8.49
CA ARG A 124 -14.10 -12.39 7.89
C ARG A 124 -12.90 -13.21 7.43
N GLY A 125 -11.69 -12.81 7.75
CA GLY A 125 -10.38 -13.44 7.51
C GLY A 125 -10.36 -14.79 6.79
N LEU A 126 -10.61 -14.82 5.48
CA LEU A 126 -10.45 -16.03 4.68
C LEU A 126 -8.96 -16.23 4.40
N ARG A 127 -8.43 -17.34 4.85
CA ARG A 127 -7.03 -17.75 4.66
C ARG A 127 -6.74 -18.14 3.21
N LYS A 128 -6.79 -17.25 2.23
CA LYS A 128 -6.15 -17.49 0.92
C LYS A 128 -6.23 -16.28 0.00
N VAL A 129 -5.05 -15.81 -0.43
CA VAL A 129 -4.73 -15.17 -1.75
C VAL A 129 -5.75 -14.18 -2.37
N LEU A 130 -6.71 -13.66 -1.60
CA LEU A 130 -7.71 -12.72 -2.09
C LEU A 130 -7.79 -11.53 -1.14
N LEU A 131 -7.83 -10.33 -1.71
CA LEU A 131 -8.14 -9.12 -0.95
C LEU A 131 -9.60 -9.17 -0.46
N GLY A 132 -9.85 -8.68 0.75
CA GLY A 132 -11.20 -8.39 1.19
C GLY A 132 -11.88 -7.38 0.26
N SER A 133 -13.20 -7.40 0.19
CA SER A 133 -13.97 -6.58 -0.76
C SER A 133 -13.65 -5.08 -0.69
N VAL A 134 -13.37 -4.54 0.49
CA VAL A 134 -12.99 -3.14 0.68
C VAL A 134 -11.56 -2.89 0.19
N ALA A 135 -10.62 -3.75 0.57
CA ALA A 135 -9.23 -3.66 0.14
C ALA A 135 -9.11 -3.76 -1.39
N GLU A 136 -9.90 -4.63 -2.01
CA GLU A 136 -9.98 -4.77 -3.45
C GLU A 136 -10.51 -3.49 -4.13
N GLN A 137 -11.58 -2.89 -3.59
CA GLN A 137 -12.11 -1.64 -4.14
C GLN A 137 -11.11 -0.49 -3.99
N ILE A 138 -10.43 -0.39 -2.84
CA ILE A 138 -9.36 0.59 -2.64
C ILE A 138 -8.24 0.36 -3.67
N PHE A 139 -7.74 -0.88 -3.78
CA PHE A 139 -6.70 -1.23 -4.76
C PHE A 139 -7.10 -0.88 -6.20
N ARG A 140 -8.36 -1.10 -6.58
CA ARG A 140 -8.84 -0.85 -7.94
C ARG A 140 -9.08 0.60 -8.26
N TYR A 141 -9.57 1.39 -7.31
CA TYR A 141 -10.19 2.67 -7.62
C TYR A 141 -9.58 3.88 -6.92
N ALA A 142 -8.70 3.69 -5.93
CA ALA A 142 -8.08 4.83 -5.27
C ALA A 142 -7.16 5.61 -6.23
N ASP A 143 -7.35 6.94 -6.28
CA ASP A 143 -6.52 7.85 -7.06
C ASP A 143 -5.29 8.35 -6.26
N CYS A 144 -5.25 8.10 -4.95
CA CYS A 144 -4.09 8.38 -4.08
C CYS A 144 -3.21 7.13 -3.91
N MET A 145 -2.06 7.30 -3.26
CA MET A 145 -1.23 6.16 -2.88
C MET A 145 -1.98 5.20 -1.95
N VAL A 146 -1.73 3.90 -2.12
CA VAL A 146 -2.33 2.86 -1.28
C VAL A 146 -1.24 2.08 -0.56
N PHE A 147 -1.30 2.03 0.76
CA PHE A 147 -0.44 1.23 1.62
C PHE A 147 -1.23 0.06 2.17
N THR A 148 -0.98 -1.12 1.63
CA THR A 148 -1.71 -2.34 2.01
C THR A 148 -0.87 -3.21 2.93
N VAL A 149 -1.44 -3.59 4.06
CA VAL A 149 -0.78 -4.41 5.10
C VAL A 149 -1.37 -5.81 5.08
N GLY A 150 -0.54 -6.78 4.72
CA GLY A 150 -0.91 -8.20 4.72
C GLY A 150 -0.88 -8.85 6.12
N PRO A 151 -1.50 -10.03 6.28
CA PRO A 151 -1.52 -10.76 7.55
C PRO A 151 -0.12 -11.29 7.95
N GLY A 152 0.79 -11.45 7.00
CA GLY A 152 2.18 -11.87 7.25
C GLY A 152 3.10 -10.77 7.71
N SER A 153 2.67 -9.51 7.68
CA SER A 153 3.45 -8.34 8.08
C SER A 153 3.60 -8.20 9.61
N TYR A 154 3.59 -9.33 10.34
CA TYR A 154 3.74 -9.40 11.80
C TYR A 154 5.19 -9.27 12.27
N GLN A 155 6.10 -8.79 11.45
CA GLN A 155 7.34 -8.34 12.06
C GLN A 155 6.94 -7.24 13.04
N GLU A 156 7.40 -7.38 14.28
CA GLU A 156 7.25 -6.40 15.38
C GLU A 156 7.86 -5.06 14.94
N ALA A 157 7.31 -4.49 13.89
CA ALA A 157 7.60 -3.12 13.56
C ALA A 157 7.00 -2.30 14.70
N ARG A 158 7.83 -1.94 15.63
CA ARG A 158 7.63 -0.71 16.38
C ARG A 158 7.55 0.36 15.31
N ALA A 159 6.32 0.71 14.94
CA ALA A 159 6.04 1.69 13.89
C ALA A 159 6.71 3.06 14.17
N ASP A 160 7.22 3.22 15.37
CA ASP A 160 7.82 4.45 15.90
C ASP A 160 9.35 4.45 15.83
N GLU A 161 9.99 3.31 15.58
CA GLU A 161 11.45 3.24 15.45
C GLU A 161 11.83 3.23 13.98
N ILE A 162 12.62 4.21 13.57
CA ILE A 162 13.44 4.16 12.37
C ILE A 162 14.43 3.02 12.60
N LEU A 163 14.01 1.79 12.24
CA LEU A 163 14.90 0.64 12.36
C LEU A 163 16.08 0.83 11.40
N PRO A 164 17.32 0.77 11.88
CA PRO A 164 18.47 0.79 10.99
C PRO A 164 18.43 -0.42 10.06
N ASN A 165 18.94 -0.28 8.84
CA ASN A 165 19.07 -1.32 7.83
C ASN A 165 17.78 -1.80 7.16
N ARG A 166 16.76 -0.95 7.02
CA ARG A 166 15.57 -1.29 6.21
C ARG A 166 15.95 -1.52 4.75
N THR A 167 15.28 -2.49 4.13
CA THR A 167 15.40 -2.78 2.72
C THR A 167 14.05 -2.58 2.03
N PHE A 168 13.98 -1.68 1.05
CA PHE A 168 12.80 -1.46 0.23
C PHE A 168 13.02 -2.03 -1.16
N LEU A 169 12.00 -2.68 -1.71
CA LEU A 169 12.01 -3.26 -3.04
C LEU A 169 11.12 -2.44 -3.98
N PHE A 170 11.68 -1.94 -5.03
CA PHE A 170 10.95 -1.33 -6.14
C PHE A 170 10.94 -2.31 -7.32
N ALA A 171 9.76 -2.87 -7.62
CA ALA A 171 9.58 -3.77 -8.75
C ALA A 171 9.07 -3.02 -9.98
N THR A 172 9.75 -3.18 -11.11
CA THR A 172 9.45 -2.46 -12.36
C THR A 172 9.52 -3.37 -13.58
N ASP A 173 8.60 -3.14 -14.51
CA ASP A 173 8.62 -3.70 -15.88
C ASP A 173 9.06 -2.66 -16.92
N PHE A 174 9.56 -1.52 -16.47
CA PHE A 174 9.94 -0.34 -17.25
C PHE A 174 8.79 0.34 -18.00
N THR A 175 7.56 -0.03 -17.77
CA THR A 175 6.41 0.75 -18.29
C THR A 175 6.36 2.13 -17.63
N GLU A 176 5.72 3.09 -18.30
CA GLU A 176 5.52 4.44 -17.77
C GLU A 176 4.81 4.40 -16.41
N ALA A 177 3.79 3.53 -16.28
CA ALA A 177 3.05 3.36 -15.05
C ALA A 177 3.93 2.84 -13.89
N SER A 178 4.80 1.84 -14.16
CA SER A 178 5.71 1.34 -13.12
C SER A 178 6.75 2.39 -12.76
N LEU A 179 7.32 3.10 -13.73
CA LEU A 179 8.32 4.14 -13.49
C LEU A 179 7.75 5.39 -12.81
N HIS A 180 6.44 5.64 -12.91
CA HIS A 180 5.77 6.71 -12.17
C HIS A 180 5.94 6.58 -10.66
N ALA A 181 6.07 5.36 -10.15
CA ALA A 181 6.28 5.11 -8.72
C ALA A 181 7.75 5.25 -8.26
N LEU A 182 8.71 5.31 -9.17
CA LEU A 182 10.14 5.39 -8.83
C LEU A 182 10.51 6.60 -7.98
N PRO A 183 10.05 7.84 -8.25
CA PRO A 183 10.33 9.00 -7.41
C PRO A 183 9.87 8.82 -5.97
N TYR A 184 8.72 8.16 -5.76
CA TYR A 184 8.21 7.83 -4.43
C TYR A 184 9.09 6.80 -3.73
N ALA A 185 9.54 5.75 -4.45
CA ALA A 185 10.45 4.75 -3.90
C ALA A 185 11.79 5.39 -3.46
N ILE A 186 12.33 6.30 -4.26
CA ILE A 186 13.55 7.05 -3.94
C ILE A 186 13.34 7.93 -2.70
N SER A 187 12.24 8.67 -2.65
CA SER A 187 11.94 9.55 -1.52
C SER A 187 11.75 8.77 -0.23
N TYR A 188 10.96 7.70 -0.24
CA TYR A 188 10.80 6.82 0.92
C TYR A 188 12.15 6.23 1.38
N ALA A 189 12.96 5.70 0.45
CA ALA A 189 14.26 5.17 0.79
C ALA A 189 15.16 6.23 1.46
N ASN A 190 15.15 7.45 0.95
CA ASN A 190 15.94 8.55 1.52
C ASN A 190 15.46 8.99 2.91
N GLN A 191 14.15 9.05 3.11
CA GLN A 191 13.55 9.50 4.37
C GLN A 191 13.78 8.49 5.49
N PHE A 192 13.68 7.20 5.18
CA PHE A 192 13.90 6.14 6.15
C PHE A 192 15.35 5.65 6.21
N GLY A 193 16.27 6.23 5.43
CA GLY A 193 17.65 5.75 5.33
C GLY A 193 17.74 4.30 4.86
N ALA A 194 16.73 3.85 4.08
CA ALA A 194 16.62 2.49 3.64
C ALA A 194 17.48 2.20 2.40
N LYS A 195 17.96 0.96 2.28
CA LYS A 195 18.54 0.45 1.06
C LYS A 195 17.43 0.22 0.03
N LEU A 196 17.54 0.79 -1.16
CA LEU A 196 16.60 0.56 -2.25
C LEU A 196 17.13 -0.54 -3.17
N VAL A 197 16.38 -1.61 -3.31
CA VAL A 197 16.60 -2.68 -4.30
C VAL A 197 15.67 -2.43 -5.47
N LEU A 198 16.22 -2.28 -6.68
CA LEU A 198 15.44 -2.20 -7.90
C LEU A 198 15.42 -3.57 -8.55
N LEU A 199 14.22 -4.14 -8.72
CA LEU A 199 14.00 -5.46 -9.28
C LEU A 199 13.31 -5.38 -10.63
N HIS A 200 13.86 -6.11 -11.60
CA HIS A 200 13.18 -6.46 -12.85
C HIS A 200 13.15 -7.96 -13.04
N VAL A 201 11.99 -8.53 -13.39
CA VAL A 201 11.83 -9.96 -13.63
C VAL A 201 11.64 -10.22 -15.13
N LEU A 202 12.52 -11.03 -15.71
CA LEU A 202 12.47 -11.43 -17.12
C LEU A 202 11.74 -12.77 -17.27
N PRO A 203 10.66 -12.85 -18.08
CA PRO A 203 9.93 -14.10 -18.34
C PRO A 203 10.67 -14.97 -19.38
N THR A 204 11.93 -15.29 -19.13
CA THR A 204 12.78 -16.05 -20.05
C THR A 204 13.63 -17.09 -19.35
N ALA A 205 14.11 -18.08 -20.11
CA ALA A 205 15.03 -19.08 -19.61
C ALA A 205 16.38 -18.48 -19.20
N PRO A 206 17.06 -19.07 -18.19
CA PRO A 206 18.23 -18.47 -17.56
C PRO A 206 19.45 -18.49 -18.49
N ASN A 207 19.83 -17.31 -18.96
CA ASN A 207 21.17 -17.05 -19.48
C ASN A 207 21.65 -15.70 -18.95
N PRO A 208 22.40 -15.65 -17.84
CA PRO A 208 22.89 -14.40 -17.25
C PRO A 208 23.76 -13.54 -18.20
N LYS A 209 24.27 -14.16 -19.27
CA LYS A 209 25.06 -13.44 -20.32
C LYS A 209 24.19 -13.03 -21.49
N SER A 210 22.86 -13.23 -21.45
CA SER A 210 21.97 -12.83 -22.52
C SER A 210 21.95 -11.32 -22.70
N LEU A 211 21.74 -10.88 -23.93
CA LEU A 211 21.59 -9.46 -24.24
C LEU A 211 20.43 -8.83 -23.41
N LEU A 212 19.35 -9.59 -23.24
CA LEU A 212 18.17 -9.15 -22.45
C LEU A 212 18.52 -8.90 -20.98
N TYR A 213 19.25 -9.81 -20.36
CA TYR A 213 19.70 -9.63 -18.97
C TYR A 213 20.57 -8.38 -18.83
N THR A 214 21.54 -8.23 -19.72
CA THR A 214 22.46 -7.07 -19.71
C THR A 214 21.69 -5.76 -19.94
N ALA A 215 20.73 -5.76 -20.87
CA ALA A 215 19.87 -4.61 -21.17
C ALA A 215 18.98 -4.24 -19.97
N ALA A 216 18.37 -5.24 -19.31
CA ALA A 216 17.55 -5.03 -18.12
C ALA A 216 18.37 -4.41 -16.97
N LEU A 217 19.55 -4.98 -16.69
CA LEU A 217 20.46 -4.45 -15.66
C LEU A 217 20.90 -3.00 -15.96
N GLN A 218 21.21 -2.73 -17.24
CA GLN A 218 21.54 -1.37 -17.67
C GLN A 218 20.34 -0.42 -17.54
N GLY A 219 19.12 -0.90 -17.87
CA GLY A 219 17.89 -0.14 -17.68
C GLY A 219 17.67 0.26 -16.23
N LEU A 220 17.84 -0.65 -15.27
CA LEU A 220 17.72 -0.36 -13.84
C LEU A 220 18.73 0.71 -13.39
N LYS A 221 19.97 0.66 -13.89
CA LYS A 221 20.99 1.68 -13.60
C LYS A 221 20.64 3.03 -14.21
N GLU A 222 20.12 3.04 -15.43
CA GLU A 222 19.82 4.28 -16.16
C GLU A 222 18.64 5.03 -15.52
N VAL A 223 17.57 4.35 -15.09
CA VAL A 223 16.41 5.00 -14.45
C VAL A 223 16.79 5.67 -13.12
N THR A 224 17.86 5.25 -12.47
CA THR A 224 18.36 5.85 -11.22
C THR A 224 19.57 6.74 -11.40
N ARG A 225 20.09 6.91 -12.61
CA ARG A 225 21.35 7.61 -12.87
C ARG A 225 21.41 9.03 -12.30
N ASN A 226 20.31 9.76 -12.42
CA ASN A 226 20.18 11.12 -11.92
C ASN A 226 19.36 11.20 -10.62
N SER A 227 19.20 10.08 -9.91
CA SER A 227 18.43 10.04 -8.68
C SER A 227 19.19 10.70 -7.52
N THR A 228 18.41 11.17 -6.54
CA THR A 228 18.92 11.78 -5.31
C THR A 228 19.12 10.76 -4.18
N LEU A 229 19.28 9.47 -4.50
CA LEU A 229 19.45 8.41 -3.50
C LEU A 229 20.65 8.66 -2.60
N LYS A 230 20.42 8.69 -1.29
CA LYS A 230 21.44 8.86 -0.26
C LYS A 230 22.21 7.56 0.02
N VAL A 231 21.54 6.43 -0.13
CA VAL A 231 22.11 5.09 0.02
C VAL A 231 22.26 4.47 -1.36
N LYS A 232 23.42 3.84 -1.63
CA LYS A 232 23.67 3.20 -2.92
C LYS A 232 22.64 2.12 -3.20
N PRO A 233 21.90 2.18 -4.33
CA PRO A 233 20.91 1.18 -4.67
C PRO A 233 21.55 -0.15 -5.08
N GLU A 234 20.80 -1.21 -4.91
CA GLU A 234 21.09 -2.54 -5.47
C GLU A 234 20.21 -2.80 -6.69
N PHE A 235 20.78 -3.46 -7.69
CA PHE A 235 20.07 -3.79 -8.93
C PHE A 235 20.00 -5.30 -9.07
N VAL A 236 18.78 -5.81 -9.17
CA VAL A 236 18.50 -7.24 -9.25
C VAL A 236 17.70 -7.51 -10.52
N VAL A 237 18.18 -8.43 -11.32
CA VAL A 237 17.44 -8.97 -12.47
C VAL A 237 17.20 -10.45 -12.21
N GLU A 238 15.96 -10.82 -12.03
CA GLU A 238 15.54 -12.20 -11.82
C GLU A 238 15.01 -12.82 -13.11
N LEU A 239 15.12 -14.13 -13.22
CA LEU A 239 14.66 -14.89 -14.35
C LEU A 239 13.49 -15.77 -13.92
N CYS A 240 12.38 -15.68 -14.65
CA CYS A 240 11.16 -16.45 -14.39
C CYS A 240 10.71 -17.16 -15.67
N PRO A 241 11.38 -18.27 -16.05
CA PRO A 241 11.05 -19.01 -17.27
C PRO A 241 9.70 -19.73 -17.20
N THR A 242 9.23 -20.01 -15.99
CA THR A 242 7.97 -20.70 -15.72
C THR A 242 7.31 -20.05 -14.50
N GLY A 243 6.00 -20.04 -14.46
CA GLY A 243 5.24 -19.45 -13.35
C GLY A 243 4.97 -17.94 -13.48
N PRO A 244 4.23 -17.38 -12.53
CA PRO A 244 3.89 -15.98 -12.53
C PRO A 244 5.05 -15.09 -12.03
N ILE A 245 5.19 -13.92 -12.64
CA ILE A 245 6.20 -12.91 -12.25
C ILE A 245 6.02 -12.47 -10.80
N SER A 246 4.79 -12.44 -10.32
CA SER A 246 4.46 -12.11 -8.93
C SER A 246 5.11 -13.03 -7.91
N GLU A 247 5.13 -14.34 -8.17
CA GLU A 247 5.81 -15.31 -7.30
C GLU A 247 7.31 -15.01 -7.22
N LYS A 248 7.95 -14.69 -8.34
CA LYS A 248 9.38 -14.35 -8.36
C LYS A 248 9.67 -13.05 -7.60
N ILE A 249 8.78 -12.06 -7.69
CA ILE A 249 8.89 -10.83 -6.89
C ILE A 249 8.79 -11.15 -5.39
N LEU A 250 7.81 -11.98 -4.99
CA LEU A 250 7.61 -12.39 -3.60
C LEU A 250 8.77 -13.21 -3.05
N GLU A 251 9.28 -14.18 -3.82
CA GLU A 251 10.48 -14.96 -3.46
C GLU A 251 11.70 -14.06 -3.23
N THR A 252 11.93 -13.11 -4.13
CA THR A 252 13.03 -12.15 -4.02
C THR A 252 12.86 -11.25 -2.79
N ALA A 253 11.64 -10.80 -2.52
CA ALA A 253 11.34 -9.99 -1.34
C ALA A 253 11.58 -10.75 -0.04
N GLU A 254 11.23 -12.04 0.01
CA GLU A 254 11.47 -12.90 1.17
C GLU A 254 12.97 -13.17 1.37
N GLN A 255 13.69 -13.54 0.31
CA GLN A 255 15.13 -13.80 0.34
C GLN A 255 15.94 -12.58 0.83
N LEU A 256 15.57 -11.38 0.38
CA LEU A 256 16.22 -10.14 0.77
C LEU A 256 15.67 -9.55 2.07
N LYS A 257 14.68 -10.19 2.70
CA LYS A 257 14.00 -9.72 3.91
C LYS A 257 13.52 -8.27 3.76
N VAL A 258 12.76 -8.04 2.70
CA VAL A 258 12.28 -6.71 2.32
C VAL A 258 11.22 -6.22 3.34
N ASP A 259 11.35 -4.97 3.78
CA ASP A 259 10.44 -4.33 4.73
C ASP A 259 9.26 -3.64 4.03
N LEU A 260 9.40 -3.29 2.76
CA LEU A 260 8.39 -2.60 1.96
C LEU A 260 8.58 -2.90 0.48
N ILE A 261 7.51 -3.31 -0.20
CA ILE A 261 7.48 -3.40 -1.67
C ILE A 261 6.79 -2.16 -2.23
N ILE A 262 7.33 -1.57 -3.31
CA ILE A 262 6.76 -0.40 -3.99
C ILE A 262 6.55 -0.75 -5.45
N MET A 263 5.34 -0.49 -5.97
CA MET A 263 4.97 -0.79 -7.35
C MET A 263 4.11 0.32 -7.95
N GLY A 264 4.28 0.55 -9.25
CA GLY A 264 3.41 1.44 -10.02
C GLY A 264 2.22 0.69 -10.61
N LEU A 265 1.09 1.38 -10.72
CA LEU A 265 -0.13 0.88 -11.32
C LEU A 265 -0.56 1.76 -12.50
N CYS A 266 -0.99 1.12 -13.59
CA CYS A 266 -1.65 1.81 -14.70
C CYS A 266 -3.09 2.19 -14.31
N ARG A 267 -3.57 3.37 -14.72
CA ARG A 267 -5.00 3.69 -14.70
C ARG A 267 -5.71 2.81 -15.71
N SER A 268 -6.57 1.93 -15.24
CA SER A 268 -7.49 1.21 -16.11
C SER A 268 -8.53 2.18 -16.67
N ARG A 269 -8.44 2.53 -17.95
CA ARG A 269 -9.41 3.42 -18.63
C ARG A 269 -10.78 2.76 -18.87
N HIS A 270 -10.91 1.46 -18.69
CA HIS A 270 -12.13 0.70 -18.92
C HIS A 270 -12.34 -0.34 -17.83
N VAL A 271 -12.95 0.09 -16.72
CA VAL A 271 -13.56 -0.83 -15.75
C VAL A 271 -15.07 -0.78 -15.97
N GLU A 272 -15.53 -1.19 -17.15
CA GLU A 272 -16.90 -1.66 -17.33
C GLU A 272 -16.91 -3.17 -17.05
N ALA A 273 -17.51 -3.52 -15.92
CA ALA A 273 -18.29 -4.72 -15.63
C ALA A 273 -17.82 -6.06 -16.24
N SER A 274 -16.55 -6.42 -16.22
CA SER A 274 -16.19 -7.83 -16.35
C SER A 274 -15.43 -8.30 -15.14
N SER A 275 -16.11 -9.09 -14.31
CA SER A 275 -15.60 -9.75 -13.09
C SER A 275 -14.46 -10.76 -13.33
N HIS A 276 -13.85 -10.78 -14.51
CA HIS A 276 -12.88 -11.78 -14.94
C HIS A 276 -11.66 -11.21 -15.67
N VAL A 277 -11.27 -9.96 -15.40
CA VAL A 277 -9.95 -9.51 -15.87
C VAL A 277 -8.89 -10.23 -15.05
N PRO A 278 -7.91 -10.93 -15.69
CA PRO A 278 -6.81 -11.55 -14.97
C PRO A 278 -6.15 -10.51 -14.08
N TRP A 279 -6.04 -10.83 -12.81
CA TRP A 279 -5.41 -9.97 -11.83
C TRP A 279 -3.96 -9.73 -12.25
N GLY A 280 -3.57 -8.48 -12.39
CA GLY A 280 -2.19 -8.16 -12.77
C GLY A 280 -1.20 -8.50 -11.66
N THR A 281 0.08 -8.59 -12.03
CA THR A 281 1.19 -8.91 -11.12
C THR A 281 1.13 -8.14 -9.79
N ALA A 282 0.78 -6.85 -9.81
CA ALA A 282 0.71 -6.05 -8.60
C ALA A 282 -0.39 -6.51 -7.63
N TYR A 283 -1.55 -6.95 -8.13
CA TYR A 283 -2.59 -7.50 -7.27
C TYR A 283 -2.12 -8.78 -6.56
N GLU A 284 -1.51 -9.69 -7.30
CA GLU A 284 -0.99 -10.94 -6.74
C GLU A 284 0.11 -10.68 -5.71
N VAL A 285 0.98 -9.70 -5.96
CA VAL A 285 2.00 -9.27 -4.99
C VAL A 285 1.34 -8.71 -3.73
N VAL A 286 0.34 -7.84 -3.84
CA VAL A 286 -0.39 -7.28 -2.69
C VAL A 286 -1.06 -8.38 -1.87
N CYS A 287 -1.61 -9.41 -2.53
CA CYS A 287 -2.24 -10.54 -1.85
C CYS A 287 -1.25 -11.45 -1.13
N GLY A 288 -0.04 -11.65 -1.71
CA GLY A 288 0.93 -12.65 -1.27
C GLY A 288 2.09 -12.11 -0.42
N ALA A 289 2.25 -10.79 -0.34
CA ALA A 289 3.41 -10.19 0.31
C ALA A 289 3.46 -10.46 1.83
N GLY A 290 4.62 -10.84 2.33
CA GLY A 290 4.93 -10.96 3.75
C GLY A 290 5.24 -9.62 4.43
N CYS A 291 5.40 -8.56 3.67
CA CYS A 291 5.61 -7.18 4.13
C CYS A 291 4.55 -6.25 3.53
N PRO A 292 4.41 -5.01 4.02
CA PRO A 292 3.54 -4.01 3.41
C PRO A 292 3.88 -3.76 1.93
N VAL A 293 2.85 -3.38 1.16
CA VAL A 293 3.00 -3.01 -0.25
C VAL A 293 2.44 -1.61 -0.48
N VAL A 294 3.23 -0.72 -1.04
CA VAL A 294 2.79 0.58 -1.55
C VAL A 294 2.53 0.48 -3.03
N THR A 295 1.33 0.87 -3.44
CA THR A 295 1.02 1.01 -4.86
C THR A 295 0.74 2.48 -5.19
N VAL A 296 1.35 2.94 -6.29
CA VAL A 296 1.23 4.31 -6.78
C VAL A 296 0.57 4.26 -8.15
N ARG A 297 -0.51 5.00 -8.32
CA ARG A 297 -1.26 5.06 -9.57
C ARG A 297 -0.84 6.28 -10.38
N GLN A 298 -0.61 6.05 -11.69
CA GLN A 298 -0.33 7.12 -12.66
C GLN A 298 -1.57 7.98 -12.92
#